data_e824bb69472b04c5264ec4bd85ad4cac
#
_entry.id   e824bb69472b04c5264ec4bd85ad4cac
#
_cell.length_a   1.000
_cell.length_b   1.000
_cell.length_c   1.000
_cell.angle_alpha   90.00
_cell.angle_beta   90.00
_cell.angle_gamma   90.00
#
_symmetry.space_group_name_H-M   'P 1'
#
loop_
_entity.id
_entity.type
_entity.pdbx_description
1 polymer ?
#
loop_
_entity_poly.entity_id
_entity_poly.type
_entity_poly.pdbx_seq_one_letter_code
_entity_poly.pdbx_strand_id
1 'polypeptide(L)'
;MRAGFYPKLAWDGIRKNKRLYFPYIFTGGVMVMMYYILSSLIESPALAQMPGGSVLMTALPLGCVVIAVFSLLFLFYTNSFLIKQRYREFGLYNILGMDKRNISKIMVLETLFVAVIAIASGLIAGILLSKAAELVLLNLLKMEITYTFSIGLAALRQATLVYGGIYLLLLLNSLIKVSRSKPLELMQSSKVGERIPKHNWIFGAIGVVLLGVAYYLAASIEEPLAALASFFVAVILVIIGTYLVFMSGSVVFCKLLQKNKKYYYKSNHFVSVSSMVYRM
;
A
#
# COMPACT_ATOMS: atom_id res chain seq x y z
N MET A 1 -30.83 15.26 -12.30
CA MET A 1 -29.86 14.29 -12.90
C MET A 1 -30.34 12.88 -12.58
N ARG A 2 -30.32 11.94 -13.56
CA ARG A 2 -30.78 10.56 -13.34
C ARG A 2 -29.92 9.87 -12.27
N ALA A 3 -30.51 9.18 -11.31
CA ALA A 3 -29.86 8.55 -10.16
C ALA A 3 -28.70 7.57 -10.51
N GLY A 4 -28.71 7.01 -11.73
CA GLY A 4 -27.66 6.09 -12.21
C GLY A 4 -26.46 6.73 -12.93
N PHE A 5 -26.41 8.07 -13.08
CA PHE A 5 -25.36 8.73 -13.87
C PHE A 5 -23.97 8.61 -13.25
N TYR A 6 -23.85 8.92 -11.96
CA TYR A 6 -22.54 8.89 -11.27
C TYR A 6 -21.95 7.47 -11.12
N PRO A 7 -22.73 6.43 -10.72
CA PRO A 7 -22.22 5.08 -10.67
C PRO A 7 -21.74 4.56 -12.03
N LYS A 8 -22.50 4.85 -13.10
CA LYS A 8 -22.10 4.48 -14.47
C LYS A 8 -20.81 5.18 -14.87
N LEU A 9 -20.68 6.48 -14.62
CA LEU A 9 -19.48 7.25 -14.97
C LEU A 9 -18.25 6.77 -14.16
N ALA A 10 -18.42 6.42 -12.88
CA ALA A 10 -17.37 5.84 -12.05
C ALA A 10 -16.91 4.48 -12.58
N TRP A 11 -17.84 3.60 -12.93
CA TRP A 11 -17.51 2.30 -13.52
C TRP A 11 -16.83 2.41 -14.88
N ASP A 12 -17.33 3.28 -15.75
CA ASP A 12 -16.72 3.56 -17.04
C ASP A 12 -15.31 4.15 -16.89
N GLY A 13 -15.08 4.97 -15.86
CA GLY A 13 -13.77 5.51 -15.50
C GLY A 13 -12.77 4.41 -15.17
N ILE A 14 -13.18 3.44 -14.33
CA ILE A 14 -12.35 2.28 -13.98
C ILE A 14 -12.07 1.42 -15.23
N ARG A 15 -13.09 1.14 -16.03
CA ARG A 15 -12.98 0.29 -17.22
C ARG A 15 -12.09 0.89 -18.31
N LYS A 16 -12.19 2.20 -18.56
CA LYS A 16 -11.36 2.91 -19.52
C LYS A 16 -9.90 2.96 -19.08
N ASN A 17 -9.65 3.11 -17.78
CA ASN A 17 -8.32 3.19 -17.19
C ASN A 17 -7.84 1.86 -16.60
N LYS A 18 -8.28 0.72 -17.14
CA LYS A 18 -7.97 -0.62 -16.63
C LYS A 18 -6.47 -0.88 -16.42
N ARG A 19 -5.60 -0.28 -17.25
CA ARG A 19 -4.13 -0.41 -17.13
C ARG A 19 -3.58 0.18 -15.82
N LEU A 20 -4.29 1.16 -15.22
CA LEU A 20 -3.92 1.77 -13.96
C LEU A 20 -4.65 1.11 -12.78
N TYR A 21 -5.95 0.81 -12.97
CA TYR A 21 -6.76 0.23 -11.89
C TYR A 21 -6.49 -1.25 -11.64
N PHE A 22 -6.20 -2.04 -12.68
CA PHE A 22 -5.97 -3.48 -12.51
C PHE A 22 -4.80 -3.79 -11.55
N PRO A 23 -3.58 -3.22 -11.73
CA PRO A 23 -2.50 -3.45 -10.78
C PRO A 23 -2.84 -2.99 -9.36
N TYR A 24 -3.56 -1.88 -9.23
CA TYR A 24 -3.97 -1.33 -7.94
C TYR A 24 -4.96 -2.25 -7.21
N ILE A 25 -6.01 -2.73 -7.89
CA ILE A 25 -6.99 -3.68 -7.34
C ILE A 25 -6.32 -5.02 -7.02
N PHE A 26 -5.49 -5.52 -7.93
CA PHE A 26 -4.77 -6.78 -7.74
C PHE A 26 -3.87 -6.73 -6.51
N THR A 27 -3.07 -5.68 -6.37
CA THR A 27 -2.19 -5.53 -5.20
C THR A 27 -3.00 -5.39 -3.92
N GLY A 28 -4.07 -4.59 -3.93
CA GLY A 28 -4.99 -4.49 -2.78
C GLY A 28 -5.57 -5.85 -2.39
N GLY A 29 -6.00 -6.64 -3.38
CA GLY A 29 -6.51 -8.00 -3.15
C GLY A 29 -5.45 -8.94 -2.56
N VAL A 30 -4.21 -8.89 -3.07
CA VAL A 30 -3.11 -9.70 -2.52
C VAL A 30 -2.81 -9.31 -1.07
N MET A 31 -2.82 -8.03 -0.74
CA MET A 31 -2.60 -7.58 0.66
C MET A 31 -3.72 -8.06 1.60
N VAL A 32 -4.98 -7.96 1.17
CA VAL A 32 -6.13 -8.50 1.92
C VAL A 32 -5.99 -10.01 2.11
N MET A 33 -5.63 -10.73 1.05
CA MET A 33 -5.40 -12.18 1.07
C MET A 33 -4.35 -12.57 2.10
N MET A 34 -3.17 -11.93 2.07
CA MET A 34 -2.07 -12.21 3.00
C MET A 34 -2.47 -11.94 4.46
N TYR A 35 -3.15 -10.82 4.70
CA TYR A 35 -3.66 -10.49 6.03
C TYR A 35 -4.66 -11.53 6.53
N TYR A 36 -5.63 -11.93 5.67
CA TYR A 36 -6.62 -12.93 6.01
C TYR A 36 -5.98 -14.28 6.33
N ILE A 37 -4.99 -14.72 5.54
CA ILE A 37 -4.29 -15.99 5.78
C ILE A 37 -3.64 -15.98 7.17
N LEU A 38 -2.88 -14.92 7.51
CA LEU A 38 -2.26 -14.83 8.84
C LEU A 38 -3.31 -14.76 9.95
N SER A 39 -4.36 -13.98 9.76
CA SER A 39 -5.44 -13.86 10.76
C SER A 39 -6.20 -15.17 10.94
N SER A 40 -6.39 -15.97 9.89
CA SER A 40 -7.05 -17.29 9.98
C SER A 40 -6.18 -18.32 10.70
N LEU A 41 -4.86 -18.24 10.59
CA LEU A 41 -3.93 -19.11 11.32
C LEU A 41 -3.99 -18.85 12.84
N ILE A 42 -4.28 -17.62 13.28
CA ILE A 42 -4.48 -17.29 14.71
C ILE A 42 -5.68 -18.04 15.29
N GLU A 43 -6.71 -18.29 14.46
CA GLU A 43 -7.91 -19.01 14.88
C GLU A 43 -7.78 -20.53 14.83
N SER A 44 -6.64 -21.07 14.35
CA SER A 44 -6.44 -22.52 14.23
C SER A 44 -6.16 -23.16 15.59
N PRO A 45 -7.05 -24.07 16.09
CA PRO A 45 -6.85 -24.76 17.34
C PRO A 45 -5.62 -25.68 17.34
N ALA A 46 -5.25 -26.20 16.15
CA ALA A 46 -4.08 -27.06 15.99
C ALA A 46 -2.79 -26.31 16.32
N LEU A 47 -2.67 -25.05 15.91
CA LEU A 47 -1.50 -24.24 16.18
C LEU A 47 -1.41 -23.79 17.65
N ALA A 48 -2.56 -23.59 18.32
CA ALA A 48 -2.60 -23.18 19.71
C ALA A 48 -2.10 -24.30 20.68
N GLN A 49 -2.33 -25.56 20.32
CA GLN A 49 -2.01 -26.72 21.17
C GLN A 49 -0.59 -27.28 20.95
N MET A 50 0.19 -26.69 20.05
CA MET A 50 1.54 -27.15 19.71
C MET A 50 2.58 -26.81 20.77
N PRO A 51 3.66 -27.61 20.88
CA PRO A 51 4.87 -27.17 21.57
C PRO A 51 5.40 -25.88 20.92
N GLY A 52 5.50 -24.77 21.67
CA GLY A 52 5.85 -23.46 21.13
C GLY A 52 4.69 -22.69 20.51
N GLY A 53 3.45 -23.19 20.55
CA GLY A 53 2.25 -22.50 20.05
C GLY A 53 2.04 -21.11 20.67
N SER A 54 2.41 -20.90 21.93
CA SER A 54 2.35 -19.59 22.59
C SER A 54 3.21 -18.54 21.89
N VAL A 55 4.38 -18.91 21.40
CA VAL A 55 5.26 -18.00 20.64
C VAL A 55 4.63 -17.66 19.30
N LEU A 56 4.06 -18.65 18.58
CA LEU A 56 3.35 -18.43 17.32
C LEU A 56 2.12 -17.54 17.52
N MET A 57 1.31 -17.78 18.56
CA MET A 57 0.14 -16.98 18.87
C MET A 57 0.48 -15.52 19.26
N THR A 58 1.70 -15.26 19.69
CA THR A 58 2.21 -13.88 19.89
C THR A 58 2.77 -13.30 18.59
N ALA A 59 3.43 -14.09 17.76
CA ALA A 59 4.06 -13.64 16.51
C ALA A 59 3.06 -13.31 15.41
N LEU A 60 2.03 -14.13 15.22
CA LEU A 60 1.06 -13.97 14.13
C LEU A 60 0.29 -12.63 14.18
N PRO A 61 -0.25 -12.17 15.34
CA PRO A 61 -0.88 -10.85 15.44
C PRO A 61 0.07 -9.71 15.12
N LEU A 62 1.33 -9.80 15.57
CA LEU A 62 2.35 -8.81 15.22
C LEU A 62 2.63 -8.80 13.71
N GLY A 63 2.67 -9.97 13.07
CA GLY A 63 2.76 -10.10 11.61
C GLY A 63 1.57 -9.42 10.90
N CYS A 64 0.35 -9.57 11.41
CA CYS A 64 -0.83 -8.88 10.90
C CYS A 64 -0.66 -7.35 10.97
N VAL A 65 -0.12 -6.81 12.07
CA VAL A 65 0.16 -5.38 12.21
C VAL A 65 1.17 -4.91 11.16
N VAL A 66 2.26 -5.66 10.96
CA VAL A 66 3.28 -5.35 9.94
C VAL A 66 2.66 -5.30 8.54
N ILE A 67 1.86 -6.31 8.18
CA ILE A 67 1.17 -6.33 6.87
C ILE A 67 0.21 -5.14 6.75
N ALA A 68 -0.54 -4.80 7.80
CA ALA A 68 -1.46 -3.67 7.76
C ALA A 68 -0.73 -2.33 7.55
N VAL A 69 0.39 -2.10 8.26
CA VAL A 69 1.23 -0.90 8.11
C VAL A 69 1.83 -0.83 6.71
N PHE A 70 2.41 -1.93 6.24
CA PHE A 70 2.97 -2.00 4.89
C PHE A 70 1.90 -1.75 3.82
N SER A 71 0.73 -2.39 3.95
CA SER A 71 -0.41 -2.20 3.05
C SER A 71 -0.87 -0.75 3.02
N LEU A 72 -0.96 -0.10 4.19
CA LEU A 72 -1.33 1.30 4.29
C LEU A 72 -0.37 2.19 3.48
N LEU A 73 0.94 2.06 3.71
CA LEU A 73 1.96 2.86 3.02
C LEU A 73 1.95 2.60 1.52
N PHE A 74 1.91 1.34 1.12
CA PHE A 74 1.94 0.96 -0.29
C PHE A 74 0.69 1.41 -1.06
N LEU A 75 -0.49 1.17 -0.49
CA LEU A 75 -1.76 1.59 -1.11
C LEU A 75 -1.89 3.12 -1.14
N PHE A 76 -1.38 3.83 -0.13
CA PHE A 76 -1.34 5.30 -0.13
C PHE A 76 -0.47 5.85 -1.28
N TYR A 77 0.69 5.25 -1.48
CA TYR A 77 1.58 5.62 -2.58
C TYR A 77 0.92 5.34 -3.94
N THR A 78 0.40 4.12 -4.13
CA THR A 78 -0.22 3.69 -5.39
C THR A 78 -1.48 4.50 -5.70
N ASN A 79 -2.33 4.76 -4.70
CA ASN A 79 -3.51 5.60 -4.84
C ASN A 79 -3.14 7.06 -5.21
N SER A 80 -2.08 7.59 -4.61
CA SER A 80 -1.60 8.94 -4.93
C SER A 80 -1.12 9.03 -6.38
N PHE A 81 -0.41 8.01 -6.86
CA PHE A 81 0.00 7.91 -8.24
C PHE A 81 -1.19 7.81 -9.20
N LEU A 82 -2.17 6.96 -8.88
CA LEU A 82 -3.38 6.78 -9.68
C LEU A 82 -4.16 8.10 -9.83
N ILE A 83 -4.34 8.85 -8.74
CA ILE A 83 -5.02 10.15 -8.77
C ILE A 83 -4.27 11.15 -9.64
N LYS A 84 -2.93 11.23 -9.52
CA LYS A 84 -2.12 12.13 -10.35
C LYS A 84 -2.29 11.84 -11.84
N GLN A 85 -2.32 10.59 -12.25
CA GLN A 85 -2.54 10.19 -13.64
C GLN A 85 -3.91 10.64 -14.18
N ARG A 86 -4.90 10.75 -13.29
CA ARG A 86 -6.27 11.15 -13.64
C ARG A 86 -6.56 12.65 -13.53
N TYR A 87 -5.61 13.46 -13.08
CA TYR A 87 -5.80 14.91 -12.94
C TYR A 87 -6.28 15.56 -14.23
N ARG A 88 -5.78 15.10 -15.39
CA ARG A 88 -6.20 15.62 -16.68
C ARG A 88 -7.68 15.34 -16.97
N GLU A 89 -8.18 14.16 -16.61
CA GLU A 89 -9.61 13.83 -16.75
C GLU A 89 -10.48 14.70 -15.86
N PHE A 90 -10.06 14.91 -14.60
CA PHE A 90 -10.76 15.78 -13.66
C PHE A 90 -10.76 17.24 -14.12
N GLY A 91 -9.65 17.71 -14.70
CA GLY A 91 -9.57 19.03 -15.30
C GLY A 91 -10.55 19.19 -16.47
N LEU A 92 -10.65 18.19 -17.34
CA LEU A 92 -11.59 18.16 -18.46
C LEU A 92 -13.05 18.21 -17.98
N TYR A 93 -13.40 17.39 -16.95
CA TYR A 93 -14.74 17.43 -16.35
C TYR A 93 -15.10 18.81 -15.80
N ASN A 94 -14.13 19.51 -15.19
CA ASN A 94 -14.35 20.84 -14.67
C ASN A 94 -14.60 21.86 -15.80
N ILE A 95 -13.89 21.80 -16.94
CA ILE A 95 -14.12 22.66 -18.10
C ILE A 95 -15.49 22.39 -18.73
N LEU A 96 -15.94 21.14 -18.73
CA LEU A 96 -17.27 20.76 -19.18
C LEU A 96 -18.39 21.17 -18.21
N GLY A 97 -18.07 21.94 -17.16
CA GLY A 97 -19.03 22.49 -16.21
C GLY A 97 -19.34 21.60 -15.03
N MET A 98 -18.58 20.52 -14.79
CA MET A 98 -18.77 19.71 -13.60
C MET A 98 -18.10 20.36 -12.38
N ASP A 99 -18.91 20.58 -11.35
CA ASP A 99 -18.46 21.13 -10.07
C ASP A 99 -17.55 20.12 -9.33
N LYS A 100 -16.61 20.62 -8.51
CA LYS A 100 -15.74 19.79 -7.67
C LYS A 100 -16.52 18.78 -6.81
N ARG A 101 -17.71 19.17 -6.33
CA ARG A 101 -18.61 18.27 -5.58
C ARG A 101 -19.04 17.06 -6.39
N ASN A 102 -19.29 17.23 -7.69
CA ASN A 102 -19.71 16.15 -8.57
C ASN A 102 -18.53 15.23 -8.90
N ILE A 103 -17.32 15.79 -9.10
CA ILE A 103 -16.09 15.02 -9.27
C ILE A 103 -15.79 14.20 -8.00
N SER A 104 -15.96 14.80 -6.81
CA SER A 104 -15.81 14.09 -5.53
C SER A 104 -16.77 12.90 -5.41
N LYS A 105 -18.04 13.02 -5.83
CA LYS A 105 -19.01 11.91 -5.83
C LYS A 105 -18.55 10.75 -6.73
N ILE A 106 -17.99 11.06 -7.90
CA ILE A 106 -17.44 10.05 -8.81
C ILE A 106 -16.28 9.33 -8.13
N MET A 107 -15.37 10.06 -7.51
CA MET A 107 -14.22 9.48 -6.79
C MET A 107 -14.62 8.60 -5.61
N VAL A 108 -15.65 9.02 -4.85
CA VAL A 108 -16.21 8.19 -3.76
C VAL A 108 -16.69 6.86 -4.30
N LEU A 109 -17.46 6.87 -5.39
CA LEU A 109 -17.99 5.65 -5.99
C LEU A 109 -16.89 4.78 -6.61
N GLU A 110 -15.91 5.38 -7.28
CA GLU A 110 -14.74 4.64 -7.81
C GLU A 110 -13.95 3.97 -6.69
N THR A 111 -13.64 4.69 -5.61
CA THR A 111 -12.92 4.12 -4.46
C THR A 111 -13.73 3.02 -3.79
N LEU A 112 -15.06 3.19 -3.68
CA LEU A 112 -15.94 2.16 -3.16
C LEU A 112 -15.91 0.89 -4.03
N PHE A 113 -16.04 1.02 -5.35
CA PHE A 113 -15.98 -0.13 -6.27
C PHE A 113 -14.62 -0.84 -6.17
N VAL A 114 -13.52 -0.09 -6.16
CA VAL A 114 -12.17 -0.64 -6.02
C VAL A 114 -12.04 -1.37 -4.68
N ALA A 115 -12.48 -0.76 -3.57
CA ALA A 115 -12.43 -1.37 -2.24
C ALA A 115 -13.23 -2.68 -2.19
N VAL A 116 -14.47 -2.67 -2.68
CA VAL A 116 -15.32 -3.87 -2.70
C VAL A 116 -14.68 -4.98 -3.53
N ILE A 117 -14.19 -4.68 -4.72
CA ILE A 117 -13.57 -5.68 -5.60
C ILE A 117 -12.28 -6.22 -4.98
N ALA A 118 -11.41 -5.35 -4.45
CA ALA A 118 -10.15 -5.77 -3.86
C ALA A 118 -10.36 -6.59 -2.58
N ILE A 119 -11.25 -6.16 -1.69
CA ILE A 119 -11.57 -6.90 -0.46
C ILE A 119 -12.24 -8.23 -0.80
N ALA A 120 -13.24 -8.25 -1.67
CA ALA A 120 -13.92 -9.48 -2.03
C ALA A 120 -12.99 -10.49 -2.72
N SER A 121 -12.22 -10.06 -3.71
CA SER A 121 -11.26 -10.94 -4.41
C SER A 121 -10.15 -11.43 -3.47
N GLY A 122 -9.65 -10.56 -2.58
CA GLY A 122 -8.64 -10.91 -1.60
C GLY A 122 -9.14 -11.89 -0.55
N LEU A 123 -10.37 -11.72 -0.05
CA LEU A 123 -10.98 -12.66 0.90
C LEU A 123 -11.28 -14.01 0.24
N ILE A 124 -11.81 -14.04 -0.97
CA ILE A 124 -12.04 -15.29 -1.71
C ILE A 124 -10.73 -16.05 -1.91
N ALA A 125 -9.69 -15.37 -2.42
CA ALA A 125 -8.38 -15.98 -2.58
C ALA A 125 -7.76 -16.38 -1.23
N GLY A 126 -7.92 -15.57 -0.19
CA GLY A 126 -7.47 -15.83 1.16
C GLY A 126 -8.11 -17.07 1.78
N ILE A 127 -9.42 -17.24 1.65
CA ILE A 127 -10.15 -18.42 2.14
C ILE A 127 -9.64 -19.69 1.43
N LEU A 128 -9.45 -19.63 0.11
CA LEU A 128 -8.95 -20.77 -0.67
C LEU A 128 -7.51 -21.14 -0.28
N LEU A 129 -6.65 -20.14 -0.10
CA LEU A 129 -5.23 -20.37 0.18
C LEU A 129 -4.92 -20.53 1.68
N SER A 130 -5.79 -20.11 2.58
CA SER A 130 -5.56 -20.25 4.04
C SER A 130 -5.40 -21.71 4.45
N LYS A 131 -6.18 -22.61 3.84
CA LYS A 131 -6.07 -24.05 4.12
C LYS A 131 -4.79 -24.65 3.58
N ALA A 132 -4.34 -24.22 2.40
CA ALA A 132 -3.04 -24.63 1.87
C ALA A 132 -1.91 -24.12 2.77
N ALA A 133 -1.99 -22.89 3.26
CA ALA A 133 -1.00 -22.33 4.19
C ALA A 133 -0.97 -23.07 5.53
N GLU A 134 -2.14 -23.41 6.10
CA GLU A 134 -2.24 -24.22 7.32
C GLU A 134 -1.61 -25.60 7.13
N LEU A 135 -1.93 -26.29 6.03
CA LEU A 135 -1.36 -27.60 5.70
C LEU A 135 0.16 -27.56 5.54
N VAL A 136 0.69 -26.55 4.84
CA VAL A 136 2.13 -26.36 4.67
C VAL A 136 2.79 -26.14 6.04
N LEU A 137 2.19 -25.32 6.90
CA LEU A 137 2.73 -25.05 8.23
C LEU A 137 2.74 -26.30 9.11
N LEU A 138 1.63 -27.05 9.17
CA LEU A 138 1.53 -28.29 9.94
C LEU A 138 2.52 -29.36 9.44
N ASN A 139 2.68 -29.48 8.12
CA ASN A 139 3.64 -30.41 7.53
C ASN A 139 5.09 -30.04 7.85
N LEU A 140 5.44 -28.76 7.80
CA LEU A 140 6.77 -28.27 8.20
C LEU A 140 7.07 -28.55 9.67
N LEU A 141 6.06 -28.51 10.52
CA LEU A 141 6.15 -28.79 11.95
C LEU A 141 6.03 -30.28 12.29
N LYS A 142 5.87 -31.18 11.28
CA LYS A 142 5.73 -32.64 11.43
C LYS A 142 4.61 -33.07 12.38
N MET A 143 3.47 -32.35 12.34
CA MET A 143 2.31 -32.66 13.17
C MET A 143 1.28 -33.53 12.46
N GLU A 144 0.52 -34.34 13.26
CA GLU A 144 -0.62 -35.07 12.73
C GLU A 144 -1.70 -34.13 12.25
N ILE A 145 -2.15 -34.36 11.01
CA ILE A 145 -3.10 -33.47 10.33
C ILE A 145 -4.52 -33.88 10.74
N THR A 146 -5.13 -33.09 11.63
CA THR A 146 -6.56 -33.23 11.92
C THR A 146 -7.32 -32.25 11.02
N TYR A 147 -7.99 -32.78 10.00
CA TYR A 147 -8.76 -31.94 9.07
C TYR A 147 -10.05 -31.41 9.70
N THR A 148 -10.08 -30.16 10.04
CA THR A 148 -11.33 -29.41 10.31
C THR A 148 -11.42 -28.24 9.35
N PHE A 149 -12.38 -28.29 8.42
CA PHE A 149 -12.68 -27.15 7.57
C PHE A 149 -13.51 -26.15 8.34
N SER A 150 -12.87 -25.11 8.83
CA SER A 150 -13.56 -23.95 9.45
C SER A 150 -13.16 -22.68 8.71
N ILE A 151 -14.15 -21.86 8.37
CA ILE A 151 -13.91 -20.52 7.86
C ILE A 151 -13.79 -19.61 9.08
N GLY A 152 -12.65 -18.96 9.26
CA GLY A 152 -12.42 -17.99 10.34
C GLY A 152 -13.30 -16.76 10.18
N LEU A 153 -14.48 -16.76 10.81
CA LEU A 153 -15.40 -15.63 10.75
C LEU A 153 -14.83 -14.37 11.42
N ALA A 154 -14.04 -14.55 12.51
CA ALA A 154 -13.38 -13.43 13.15
C ALA A 154 -12.26 -12.86 12.26
N ALA A 155 -11.46 -13.72 11.61
CA ALA A 155 -10.45 -13.31 10.63
C ALA A 155 -11.08 -12.54 9.45
N LEU A 156 -12.22 -13.01 8.94
CA LEU A 156 -12.95 -12.36 7.86
C LEU A 156 -13.42 -10.95 8.27
N ARG A 157 -14.03 -10.84 9.45
CA ARG A 157 -14.47 -9.56 10.01
C ARG A 157 -13.28 -8.61 10.22
N GLN A 158 -12.19 -9.11 10.80
CA GLN A 158 -11.01 -8.31 11.10
C GLN A 158 -10.34 -7.80 9.83
N ALA A 159 -10.13 -8.64 8.81
CA ALA A 159 -9.59 -8.23 7.52
C ALA A 159 -10.49 -7.17 6.84
N THR A 160 -11.80 -7.38 6.85
CA THR A 160 -12.76 -6.42 6.27
C THR A 160 -12.72 -5.07 6.99
N LEU A 161 -12.63 -5.06 8.33
CA LEU A 161 -12.56 -3.82 9.10
C LEU A 161 -11.24 -3.06 8.86
N VAL A 162 -10.10 -3.76 8.88
CA VAL A 162 -8.78 -3.15 8.67
C VAL A 162 -8.68 -2.55 7.27
N TYR A 163 -9.01 -3.32 6.23
CA TYR A 163 -8.91 -2.83 4.85
C TYR A 163 -10.02 -1.84 4.50
N GLY A 164 -11.21 -1.99 5.06
CA GLY A 164 -12.26 -0.97 4.99
C GLY A 164 -11.78 0.36 5.56
N GLY A 165 -11.10 0.35 6.71
CA GLY A 165 -10.47 1.52 7.31
C GLY A 165 -9.35 2.11 6.43
N ILE A 166 -8.48 1.28 5.87
CA ILE A 166 -7.43 1.73 4.95
C ILE A 166 -8.04 2.41 3.72
N TYR A 167 -9.02 1.79 3.05
CA TYR A 167 -9.67 2.39 1.88
C TYR A 167 -10.44 3.67 2.22
N LEU A 168 -11.00 3.77 3.41
CA LEU A 168 -11.62 5.00 3.90
C LEU A 168 -10.58 6.13 4.06
N LEU A 169 -9.41 5.84 4.64
CA LEU A 169 -8.30 6.81 4.74
C LEU A 169 -7.80 7.24 3.36
N LEU A 170 -7.68 6.30 2.42
CA LEU A 170 -7.32 6.59 1.02
C LEU A 170 -8.34 7.51 0.35
N LEU A 171 -9.62 7.25 0.57
CA LEU A 171 -10.71 8.09 0.08
C LEU A 171 -10.58 9.52 0.62
N LEU A 172 -10.43 9.67 1.94
CA LEU A 172 -10.30 10.99 2.57
C LEU A 172 -9.09 11.76 2.01
N ASN A 173 -7.94 11.11 1.90
CA ASN A 173 -6.74 11.72 1.29
C ASN A 173 -6.99 12.17 -0.17
N SER A 174 -7.70 11.34 -0.94
CA SER A 174 -8.04 11.61 -2.33
C SER A 174 -8.97 12.81 -2.47
N LEU A 175 -10.00 12.89 -1.63
CA LEU A 175 -10.94 14.01 -1.59
C LEU A 175 -10.25 15.31 -1.19
N ILE A 176 -9.35 15.28 -0.20
CA ILE A 176 -8.58 16.45 0.22
C ILE A 176 -7.70 16.97 -0.93
N LYS A 177 -7.02 16.07 -1.64
CA LYS A 177 -6.15 16.44 -2.78
C LYS A 177 -6.94 17.11 -3.90
N VAL A 178 -8.09 16.54 -4.29
CA VAL A 178 -8.92 17.12 -5.37
C VAL A 178 -9.60 18.41 -4.94
N SER A 179 -10.08 18.49 -3.71
CA SER A 179 -10.69 19.72 -3.18
C SER A 179 -9.71 20.91 -3.17
N ARG A 180 -8.44 20.65 -2.83
CA ARG A 180 -7.39 21.69 -2.75
C ARG A 180 -6.78 22.06 -4.11
N SER A 181 -6.93 21.22 -5.14
CA SER A 181 -6.35 21.49 -6.46
C SER A 181 -7.13 22.56 -7.22
N LYS A 182 -6.41 23.44 -7.96
CA LYS A 182 -7.01 24.42 -8.85
C LYS A 182 -7.29 23.78 -10.21
N PRO A 183 -8.42 24.10 -10.89
CA PRO A 183 -8.79 23.51 -12.18
C PRO A 183 -7.69 23.64 -13.25
N LEU A 184 -7.02 24.80 -13.29
CA LEU A 184 -5.95 25.07 -14.23
C LEU A 184 -4.70 24.21 -13.94
N GLU A 185 -4.37 24.00 -12.67
CA GLU A 185 -3.25 23.13 -12.24
C GLU A 185 -3.51 21.67 -12.61
N LEU A 186 -4.77 21.22 -12.54
CA LEU A 186 -5.16 19.86 -12.94
C LEU A 186 -4.91 19.60 -14.43
N MET A 187 -5.13 20.60 -15.29
CA MET A 187 -4.88 20.46 -16.73
C MET A 187 -3.41 20.58 -17.11
N GLN A 188 -2.68 21.46 -16.42
CA GLN A 188 -1.27 21.70 -16.68
C GLN A 188 -0.37 20.64 -16.03
N SER A 189 -0.90 19.83 -15.13
CA SER A 189 -0.14 18.79 -14.41
C SER A 189 0.63 17.82 -15.31
N SER A 190 0.20 17.65 -16.56
CA SER A 190 0.92 16.85 -17.56
C SER A 190 2.05 17.60 -18.27
N LYS A 191 2.04 18.95 -18.23
CA LYS A 191 3.05 19.82 -18.91
C LYS A 191 4.03 20.45 -17.91
N VAL A 192 3.59 20.67 -16.69
CA VAL A 192 4.46 21.14 -15.61
C VAL A 192 5.02 19.88 -14.95
N GLY A 193 6.32 19.61 -15.17
CA GLY A 193 7.02 18.56 -14.45
C GLY A 193 6.74 18.66 -12.96
N GLU A 194 6.71 17.56 -12.26
CA GLU A 194 6.57 17.58 -10.80
C GLU A 194 7.61 18.57 -10.27
N ARG A 195 7.16 19.51 -9.44
CA ARG A 195 8.09 20.39 -8.73
C ARG A 195 9.04 19.47 -8.02
N ILE A 196 10.34 19.54 -8.38
CA ILE A 196 11.40 18.80 -7.72
C ILE A 196 11.14 18.96 -6.22
N PRO A 197 10.82 17.90 -5.48
CA PRO A 197 10.53 18.02 -4.07
C PRO A 197 11.68 18.79 -3.44
N LYS A 198 11.37 19.86 -2.71
CA LYS A 198 12.39 20.62 -1.99
C LYS A 198 13.18 19.60 -1.23
N HIS A 199 14.47 19.51 -1.54
CA HIS A 199 15.39 18.51 -1.02
C HIS A 199 15.44 18.63 0.51
N ASN A 200 14.53 17.97 1.19
CA ASN A 200 14.59 17.83 2.63
C ASN A 200 15.49 16.65 2.95
N TRP A 201 16.81 16.88 2.87
CA TRP A 201 17.83 15.92 3.32
C TRP A 201 17.56 15.44 4.75
N ILE A 202 16.83 16.24 5.52
CA ILE A 202 16.35 15.94 6.87
C ILE A 202 15.55 14.63 6.89
N PHE A 203 14.65 14.38 5.93
CA PHE A 203 13.92 13.12 5.87
C PHE A 203 14.82 11.93 5.58
N GLY A 204 15.85 12.12 4.75
CA GLY A 204 16.87 11.10 4.52
C GLY A 204 17.69 10.80 5.77
N ALA A 205 18.12 11.84 6.49
CA ALA A 205 18.85 11.71 7.75
C ALA A 205 17.99 11.02 8.82
N ILE A 206 16.72 11.42 8.98
CA ILE A 206 15.77 10.74 9.89
C ILE A 206 15.61 9.27 9.49
N GLY A 207 15.49 8.97 8.19
CA GLY A 207 15.38 7.59 7.71
C GLY A 207 16.60 6.75 8.06
N VAL A 208 17.83 7.29 7.91
CA VAL A 208 19.08 6.60 8.29
C VAL A 208 19.14 6.37 9.80
N VAL A 209 18.77 7.37 10.61
CA VAL A 209 18.74 7.24 12.07
C VAL A 209 17.73 6.16 12.50
N LEU A 210 16.52 6.14 11.90
CA LEU A 210 15.51 5.11 12.18
C LEU A 210 16.01 3.71 11.82
N LEU A 211 16.70 3.55 10.68
CA LEU A 211 17.33 2.27 10.31
C LEU A 211 18.43 1.87 11.30
N GLY A 212 19.27 2.81 11.72
CA GLY A 212 20.30 2.57 12.73
C GLY A 212 19.71 2.10 14.06
N VAL A 213 18.66 2.76 14.56
CA VAL A 213 17.95 2.37 15.77
C VAL A 213 17.29 1.00 15.61
N ALA A 214 16.67 0.73 14.44
CA ALA A 214 16.03 -0.56 14.18
C ALA A 214 17.04 -1.72 14.20
N TYR A 215 18.19 -1.56 13.55
CA TYR A 215 19.26 -2.57 13.56
C TYR A 215 19.89 -2.73 14.93
N TYR A 216 20.08 -1.63 15.66
CA TYR A 216 20.56 -1.70 17.05
C TYR A 216 19.59 -2.47 17.95
N LEU A 217 18.29 -2.18 17.86
CA LEU A 217 17.27 -2.93 18.61
C LEU A 217 17.29 -4.41 18.24
N ALA A 218 17.38 -4.75 16.95
CA ALA A 218 17.41 -6.13 16.50
C ALA A 218 18.67 -6.90 16.99
N ALA A 219 19.81 -6.20 17.14
CA ALA A 219 21.06 -6.80 17.58
C ALA A 219 21.23 -6.90 19.11
N SER A 220 20.48 -6.09 19.89
CA SER A 220 20.69 -5.95 21.35
C SER A 220 19.82 -6.88 22.20
N ILE A 221 19.02 -7.77 21.60
CA ILE A 221 18.02 -8.54 22.32
C ILE A 221 18.54 -9.95 22.61
N GLU A 222 18.61 -10.30 23.88
CA GLU A 222 19.08 -11.61 24.36
C GLU A 222 17.95 -12.56 24.79
N GLU A 223 16.77 -12.03 25.16
CA GLU A 223 15.65 -12.86 25.63
C GLU A 223 14.65 -13.22 24.54
N PRO A 224 14.26 -14.51 24.36
CA PRO A 224 13.44 -14.98 23.23
C PRO A 224 12.04 -14.35 23.12
N LEU A 225 11.35 -14.10 24.24
CA LEU A 225 10.00 -13.51 24.24
C LEU A 225 10.02 -11.99 24.05
N ALA A 226 10.96 -11.30 24.71
CA ALA A 226 11.20 -9.88 24.48
C ALA A 226 11.73 -9.61 23.07
N ALA A 227 12.56 -10.54 22.53
CA ALA A 227 13.05 -10.54 21.17
C ALA A 227 11.91 -10.43 20.15
N LEU A 228 10.83 -11.16 20.36
CA LEU A 228 9.74 -11.23 19.39
C LEU A 228 9.03 -9.87 19.21
N ALA A 229 8.63 -9.23 20.31
CA ALA A 229 7.96 -7.92 20.26
C ALA A 229 8.89 -6.83 19.69
N SER A 230 10.14 -6.81 20.15
CA SER A 230 11.15 -5.84 19.70
C SER A 230 11.54 -6.04 18.24
N PHE A 231 11.58 -7.29 17.77
CA PHE A 231 11.79 -7.59 16.35
C PHE A 231 10.71 -6.97 15.46
N PHE A 232 9.43 -7.12 15.81
CA PHE A 232 8.35 -6.53 15.04
C PHE A 232 8.35 -4.99 15.08
N VAL A 233 8.70 -4.38 16.20
CA VAL A 233 8.93 -2.93 16.30
C VAL A 233 10.08 -2.51 15.38
N ALA A 234 11.19 -3.25 15.38
CA ALA A 234 12.31 -3.01 14.49
C ALA A 234 11.90 -3.12 13.02
N VAL A 235 11.09 -4.12 12.65
CA VAL A 235 10.56 -4.27 11.27
C VAL A 235 9.74 -3.06 10.84
N ILE A 236 8.85 -2.55 11.70
CA ILE A 236 8.07 -1.33 11.39
C ILE A 236 8.99 -0.12 11.20
N LEU A 237 9.99 0.05 12.08
CA LEU A 237 10.99 1.11 11.95
C LEU A 237 11.79 0.98 10.65
N VAL A 238 12.17 -0.25 10.26
CA VAL A 238 12.84 -0.53 8.97
C VAL A 238 11.95 -0.14 7.79
N ILE A 239 10.66 -0.48 7.81
CA ILE A 239 9.71 -0.13 6.74
C ILE A 239 9.66 1.40 6.59
N ILE A 240 9.43 2.13 7.68
CA ILE A 240 9.33 3.59 7.67
C ILE A 240 10.68 4.22 7.29
N GLY A 241 11.78 3.76 7.90
CA GLY A 241 13.12 4.26 7.62
C GLY A 241 13.53 4.04 6.16
N THR A 242 13.28 2.85 5.62
CA THR A 242 13.56 2.53 4.21
C THR A 242 12.74 3.42 3.27
N TYR A 243 11.45 3.61 3.56
CA TYR A 243 10.61 4.51 2.76
C TYR A 243 11.17 5.93 2.72
N LEU A 244 11.57 6.49 3.87
CA LEU A 244 12.15 7.84 3.95
C LEU A 244 13.50 7.94 3.25
N VAL A 245 14.37 6.92 3.41
CA VAL A 245 15.68 6.87 2.74
C VAL A 245 15.51 6.77 1.22
N PHE A 246 14.63 5.92 0.72
CA PHE A 246 14.39 5.82 -0.71
C PHE A 246 13.78 7.09 -1.30
N MET A 247 12.82 7.70 -0.61
CA MET A 247 12.21 8.95 -1.05
C MET A 247 13.23 10.10 -1.16
N SER A 248 14.12 10.24 -0.17
CA SER A 248 15.16 11.26 -0.18
C SER A 248 16.35 10.85 -1.04
N GLY A 249 16.78 9.60 -0.96
CA GLY A 249 17.95 9.05 -1.67
C GLY A 249 17.79 9.09 -3.18
N SER A 250 16.61 8.81 -3.71
CA SER A 250 16.33 8.91 -5.15
C SER A 250 16.62 10.30 -5.69
N VAL A 251 16.17 11.34 -4.98
CA VAL A 251 16.40 12.75 -5.37
C VAL A 251 17.89 13.10 -5.31
N VAL A 252 18.57 12.66 -4.24
CA VAL A 252 20.04 12.89 -4.08
C VAL A 252 20.79 12.18 -5.19
N PHE A 253 20.48 10.92 -5.46
CA PHE A 253 21.13 10.12 -6.49
C PHE A 253 21.01 10.76 -7.88
N CYS A 254 19.80 11.20 -8.23
CA CYS A 254 19.58 11.89 -9.50
C CYS A 254 20.36 13.21 -9.60
N LYS A 255 20.40 13.99 -8.50
CA LYS A 255 21.21 15.24 -8.47
C LYS A 255 22.71 14.96 -8.58
N LEU A 256 23.21 13.90 -7.95
CA LEU A 256 24.62 13.49 -8.08
C LEU A 256 24.96 13.09 -9.52
N LEU A 257 24.05 12.34 -10.18
CA LEU A 257 24.22 11.98 -11.59
C LEU A 257 24.23 13.22 -12.50
N GLN A 258 23.39 14.21 -12.24
CA GLN A 258 23.38 15.48 -12.98
C GLN A 258 24.63 16.31 -12.75
N LYS A 259 25.23 16.28 -11.53
CA LYS A 259 26.46 17.01 -11.20
C LYS A 259 27.66 16.47 -11.98
N ASN A 260 27.67 15.19 -12.32
CA ASN A 260 28.74 14.58 -13.11
C ASN A 260 28.53 14.86 -14.61
N LYS A 261 29.03 16.01 -15.10
CA LYS A 261 28.84 16.48 -16.49
C LYS A 261 29.30 15.48 -17.54
N LYS A 262 30.41 14.72 -17.29
CA LYS A 262 30.93 13.70 -18.23
C LYS A 262 29.96 12.52 -18.41
N TYR A 263 29.21 12.17 -17.38
CA TYR A 263 28.22 11.11 -17.40
C TYR A 263 26.86 11.60 -17.95
N TYR A 264 26.40 12.75 -17.48
CA TYR A 264 25.09 13.32 -17.78
C TYR A 264 24.91 13.69 -19.26
N TYR A 265 25.94 14.28 -19.92
CA TYR A 265 25.84 14.74 -21.31
C TYR A 265 26.01 13.65 -22.38
N LYS A 266 26.13 12.37 -22.01
CA LYS A 266 26.02 11.28 -22.98
C LYS A 266 24.55 11.13 -23.40
N SER A 267 24.25 11.03 -24.71
CA SER A 267 22.89 11.05 -25.27
C SER A 267 21.93 10.08 -24.58
N ASN A 268 22.34 8.83 -24.32
CA ASN A 268 21.51 7.82 -23.67
C ASN A 268 21.28 8.11 -22.18
N HIS A 269 22.28 8.69 -21.49
CA HIS A 269 22.18 8.99 -20.05
C HIS A 269 21.39 10.26 -19.80
N PHE A 270 21.51 11.25 -20.69
CA PHE A 270 20.76 12.51 -20.60
C PHE A 270 19.24 12.27 -20.60
N VAL A 271 18.74 11.48 -21.55
CA VAL A 271 17.32 11.17 -21.65
C VAL A 271 16.84 10.39 -20.43
N SER A 272 17.62 9.37 -20.00
CA SER A 272 17.23 8.52 -18.85
C SER A 272 17.23 9.31 -17.54
N VAL A 273 18.29 10.04 -17.22
CA VAL A 273 18.39 10.81 -15.97
C VAL A 273 17.40 11.97 -15.96
N SER A 274 17.23 12.68 -17.08
CA SER A 274 16.26 13.78 -17.17
C SER A 274 14.82 13.28 -17.03
N SER A 275 14.47 12.14 -17.65
CA SER A 275 13.13 11.55 -17.51
C SER A 275 12.87 11.03 -16.09
N MET A 276 13.89 10.52 -15.41
CA MET A 276 13.81 10.07 -14.03
C MET A 276 13.59 11.25 -13.05
N VAL A 277 14.36 12.32 -13.22
CA VAL A 277 14.18 13.57 -12.44
C VAL A 277 12.81 14.22 -12.69
N TYR A 278 12.31 14.12 -13.94
CA TYR A 278 11.00 14.67 -14.28
C TYR A 278 9.83 13.87 -13.70
N ARG A 279 10.02 12.58 -13.42
CA ARG A 279 8.98 11.67 -12.89
C ARG A 279 9.00 11.53 -11.37
N MET A 280 10.03 12.03 -10.68
CA MET A 280 10.13 12.10 -9.21
C MET A 280 9.36 13.29 -8.65
#